data_a2f6d5a6428edfa5d07548d7ab3a3368
#
_entry.id   a2f6d5a6428edfa5d07548d7ab3a3368
#
_cell.length_a   1.000
_cell.length_b   1.000
_cell.length_c   1.000
_cell.angle_alpha   90.00
_cell.angle_beta   90.00
_cell.angle_gamma   90.00
#
_symmetry.space_group_name_H-M   'P 1'
#
loop_
_entity.id
_entity.type
_entity.pdbx_description
1 polymer ?
#
loop_
_entity_poly.entity_id
_entity_poly.type
_entity_poly.pdbx_seq_one_letter_code
_entity_poly.pdbx_strand_id
1 'polypeptide(L)'
;MRKQMQRWQGLLLISGGVSVKRTLLRDEMDPPPRLFVVASLDACFSDEDDAGVGGYCHSLFWFVLIPEEHKPLLSTAACEFLGIPWMIFFLYEHFFSLTGHGDVRFLIVTDALTSRLTLTEESMRSPAIVAIYQLMIATLQWQELAPFLLCIHAYSEANKVADLISRQEWSRFRRLCSQMGVRPVHCPLPTAASDLYRAFIRNQQSRMLLLTGMGFG
;
A
#
# COMPACT_ATOMS: atom_id res chain seq x y z
N MET A 1 22.45 -15.16 -15.97
CA MET A 1 21.63 -15.83 -14.96
C MET A 1 22.13 -15.62 -13.51
N ARG A 2 23.40 -15.95 -13.12
CA ARG A 2 23.91 -15.74 -11.74
C ARG A 2 23.81 -14.28 -11.24
N LYS A 3 24.17 -13.28 -12.04
CA LYS A 3 24.08 -11.85 -11.66
C LYS A 3 22.64 -11.38 -11.43
N GLN A 4 21.67 -11.91 -12.17
CA GLN A 4 20.26 -11.64 -11.93
C GLN A 4 19.77 -12.26 -10.63
N MET A 5 20.15 -13.55 -10.33
CA MET A 5 19.80 -14.18 -9.07
C MET A 5 20.37 -13.45 -7.86
N GLN A 6 21.60 -12.93 -7.92
CA GLN A 6 22.18 -12.13 -6.84
C GLN A 6 21.47 -10.78 -6.65
N ARG A 7 21.01 -10.14 -7.73
CA ARG A 7 20.16 -8.94 -7.64
C ARG A 7 18.80 -9.24 -7.01
N TRP A 8 18.18 -10.38 -7.34
CA TRP A 8 16.92 -10.81 -6.74
C TRP A 8 17.08 -11.17 -5.26
N GLN A 9 18.18 -11.83 -4.88
CA GLN A 9 18.50 -12.08 -3.48
C GLN A 9 18.68 -10.78 -2.68
N GLY A 10 19.33 -9.78 -3.26
CA GLY A 10 19.44 -8.45 -2.66
C GLY A 10 18.09 -7.76 -2.48
N LEU A 11 17.20 -7.82 -3.47
CA LEU A 11 15.82 -7.30 -3.39
C LEU A 11 14.98 -8.04 -2.34
N LEU A 12 15.10 -9.37 -2.25
CA LEU A 12 14.43 -10.19 -1.26
C LEU A 12 14.90 -9.90 0.16
N LEU A 13 16.19 -9.59 0.35
CA LEU A 13 16.75 -9.18 1.65
C LEU A 13 16.27 -7.78 2.07
N ILE A 14 16.17 -6.84 1.11
CA ILE A 14 15.68 -5.47 1.36
C ILE A 14 14.17 -5.47 1.65
N SER A 15 13.41 -6.35 1.02
CA SER A 15 11.95 -6.45 1.15
C SER A 15 11.47 -7.38 2.27
N GLY A 16 12.35 -7.89 3.13
CA GLY A 16 11.96 -8.80 4.20
C GLY A 16 11.56 -10.20 3.72
N GLY A 17 12.08 -10.65 2.58
CA GLY A 17 11.90 -12.03 2.12
C GLY A 17 10.63 -12.28 1.31
N VAL A 18 10.10 -11.27 0.61
CA VAL A 18 8.95 -11.45 -0.30
C VAL A 18 9.29 -12.49 -1.37
N SER A 19 8.67 -13.66 -1.28
CA SER A 19 8.74 -14.69 -2.32
C SER A 19 7.86 -14.28 -3.51
N VAL A 20 8.43 -13.52 -4.42
CA VAL A 20 7.77 -13.23 -5.70
C VAL A 20 7.75 -14.50 -6.52
N LYS A 21 6.58 -15.04 -6.84
CA LYS A 21 6.49 -16.17 -7.77
C LYS A 21 7.15 -15.76 -9.08
N ARG A 22 8.21 -16.45 -9.43
CA ARG A 22 9.08 -16.19 -10.59
C ARG A 22 8.32 -16.10 -11.93
N THR A 23 7.13 -16.68 -11.99
CA THR A 23 6.24 -16.73 -13.14
C THR A 23 5.64 -15.37 -13.50
N LEU A 24 5.20 -14.58 -12.51
CA LEU A 24 4.55 -13.29 -12.75
C LEU A 24 5.47 -12.23 -13.40
N LEU A 25 6.77 -12.31 -13.12
CA LEU A 25 7.72 -11.32 -13.63
C LEU A 25 8.32 -11.69 -14.98
N ARG A 26 8.14 -12.92 -15.45
CA ARG A 26 8.78 -13.39 -16.68
C ARG A 26 7.91 -13.19 -17.91
N ASP A 27 6.60 -13.26 -17.76
CA ASP A 27 5.66 -13.26 -18.88
C ASP A 27 5.14 -11.85 -19.24
N GLU A 28 5.26 -10.88 -18.30
CA GLU A 28 4.72 -9.52 -18.49
C GLU A 28 5.80 -8.46 -18.79
N MET A 29 7.08 -8.81 -18.70
CA MET A 29 8.17 -7.84 -18.80
C MET A 29 9.29 -8.32 -19.74
N ASP A 30 9.16 -7.99 -20.99
CA ASP A 30 10.24 -8.16 -21.98
C ASP A 30 10.54 -6.81 -22.66
N PRO A 31 11.67 -6.18 -22.39
CA PRO A 31 12.75 -6.58 -21.48
C PRO A 31 12.44 -6.36 -19.98
N PRO A 32 13.07 -7.14 -19.07
CA PRO A 32 12.85 -6.95 -17.63
C PRO A 32 13.37 -5.57 -17.20
N PRO A 33 12.65 -4.88 -16.28
CA PRO A 33 13.07 -3.56 -15.79
C PRO A 33 14.44 -3.64 -15.11
N ARG A 34 15.22 -2.57 -15.23
CA ARG A 34 16.56 -2.48 -14.61
C ARG A 34 16.48 -2.12 -13.13
N LEU A 35 15.41 -1.45 -12.73
CA LEU A 35 15.22 -0.98 -11.36
C LEU A 35 13.83 -1.32 -10.86
N PHE A 36 13.79 -1.95 -9.68
CA PHE A 36 12.57 -2.11 -8.90
C PHE A 36 12.64 -1.24 -7.65
N VAL A 37 11.59 -0.46 -7.43
CA VAL A 37 11.33 0.21 -6.17
C VAL A 37 10.29 -0.63 -5.43
N VAL A 38 10.70 -1.30 -4.37
CA VAL A 38 9.82 -2.18 -3.59
C VAL A 38 9.27 -1.42 -2.40
N ALA A 39 7.95 -1.37 -2.31
CA ALA A 39 7.23 -0.75 -1.21
C ALA A 39 6.28 -1.77 -0.59
N SER A 40 6.23 -1.84 0.72
CA SER A 40 5.33 -2.69 1.47
C SER A 40 4.33 -1.86 2.26
N LEU A 41 3.10 -2.33 2.37
CA LEU A 41 2.05 -1.70 3.15
C LEU A 41 1.22 -2.75 3.89
N ASP A 42 0.68 -2.35 5.01
CA ASP A 42 -0.21 -3.16 5.84
C ASP A 42 -1.19 -2.26 6.60
N ALA A 43 -2.32 -2.85 7.02
CA ALA A 43 -3.28 -2.19 7.91
C ALA A 43 -3.61 -3.11 9.08
N CYS A 44 -3.54 -2.56 10.28
CA CYS A 44 -4.11 -3.15 11.48
C CYS A 44 -5.47 -2.50 11.72
N PHE A 45 -6.51 -3.31 11.74
CA PHE A 45 -7.87 -2.84 12.01
C PHE A 45 -8.53 -3.79 13.01
N SER A 46 -8.80 -3.30 14.21
CA SER A 46 -9.44 -4.02 15.29
C SER A 46 -10.42 -3.10 15.99
N ASP A 47 -11.49 -3.67 16.54
CA ASP A 47 -12.45 -2.93 17.34
C ASP A 47 -11.89 -2.58 18.73
N GLU A 48 -10.89 -3.35 19.20
CA GLU A 48 -10.31 -3.21 20.53
C GLU A 48 -9.02 -2.40 20.54
N ASP A 49 -8.29 -2.36 19.41
CA ASP A 49 -6.99 -1.70 19.28
C ASP A 49 -7.07 -0.48 18.36
N ASP A 50 -6.06 0.37 18.46
CA ASP A 50 -5.85 1.47 17.51
C ASP A 50 -5.75 0.96 16.08
N ALA A 51 -6.65 1.39 15.22
CA ALA A 51 -6.57 1.09 13.80
C ALA A 51 -5.50 1.94 13.13
N GLY A 52 -4.58 1.32 12.41
CA GLY A 52 -3.48 2.01 11.76
C GLY A 52 -3.17 1.44 10.39
N VAL A 53 -2.69 2.30 9.50
CA VAL A 53 -2.16 1.91 8.20
C VAL A 53 -0.72 2.36 8.11
N GLY A 54 0.17 1.46 7.74
CA GLY A 54 1.59 1.72 7.65
C GLY A 54 2.19 1.32 6.31
N GLY A 55 3.19 2.07 5.86
CA GLY A 55 3.93 1.74 4.67
C GLY A 55 5.41 2.00 4.79
N TYR A 56 6.18 1.25 4.03
CA TYR A 56 7.63 1.27 4.04
C TYR A 56 8.18 1.12 2.62
N CYS A 57 9.15 1.95 2.28
CA CYS A 57 9.88 1.87 1.02
C CYS A 57 11.34 2.29 1.24
N HIS A 58 12.29 1.40 0.97
CA HIS A 58 13.71 1.59 1.25
C HIS A 58 13.99 1.89 2.73
N SER A 59 14.33 3.15 3.05
CA SER A 59 14.52 3.63 4.43
C SER A 59 13.38 4.52 4.91
N LEU A 60 12.45 4.87 4.02
CA LEU A 60 11.35 5.76 4.31
C LEU A 60 10.14 4.98 4.80
N PHE A 61 9.44 5.51 5.80
CA PHE A 61 8.20 4.93 6.27
C PHE A 61 7.18 6.03 6.62
N TRP A 62 5.92 5.65 6.52
CA TRP A 62 4.80 6.46 6.97
C TRP A 62 3.84 5.62 7.79
N PHE A 63 3.04 6.31 8.59
CA PHE A 63 2.00 5.71 9.40
C PHE A 63 0.84 6.69 9.55
N VAL A 64 -0.37 6.18 9.49
CA VAL A 64 -1.61 6.93 9.72
C VAL A 64 -2.47 6.18 10.72
N LEU A 65 -2.82 6.85 11.81
CA LEU A 65 -3.82 6.39 12.74
C LEU A 65 -5.22 6.69 12.17
N ILE A 66 -6.08 5.71 12.18
CA ILE A 66 -7.49 5.88 11.82
C ILE A 66 -8.24 6.40 13.05
N PRO A 67 -8.88 7.59 12.98
CA PRO A 67 -9.66 8.11 14.09
C PRO A 67 -10.80 7.15 14.51
N GLU A 68 -11.06 7.06 15.80
CA GLU A 68 -12.11 6.19 16.35
C GLU A 68 -13.48 6.45 15.73
N GLU A 69 -13.82 7.72 15.53
CA GLU A 69 -15.08 8.13 14.91
C GLU A 69 -15.23 7.68 13.46
N HIS A 70 -14.14 7.29 12.80
CA HIS A 70 -14.15 6.80 11.43
C HIS A 70 -14.20 5.26 11.34
N LYS A 71 -13.88 4.53 12.41
CA LYS A 71 -13.91 3.06 12.41
C LYS A 71 -15.25 2.48 11.98
N PRO A 72 -16.42 2.99 12.39
CA PRO A 72 -17.72 2.48 11.94
C PRO A 72 -17.98 2.63 10.43
N LEU A 73 -17.24 3.50 9.75
CA LEU A 73 -17.35 3.76 8.31
C LEU A 73 -16.45 2.85 7.46
N LEU A 74 -15.57 2.09 8.11
CA LEU A 74 -14.55 1.27 7.48
C LEU A 74 -14.78 -0.21 7.81
N SER A 75 -14.43 -1.07 6.86
CA SER A 75 -14.18 -2.48 7.12
C SER A 75 -12.68 -2.74 7.08
N THR A 76 -12.24 -3.88 7.63
CA THR A 76 -10.83 -4.30 7.54
C THR A 76 -10.32 -4.23 6.10
N ALA A 77 -11.07 -4.79 5.14
CA ALA A 77 -10.70 -4.78 3.73
C ALA A 77 -10.63 -3.37 3.13
N ALA A 78 -11.50 -2.44 3.57
CA ALA A 78 -11.46 -1.04 3.12
C ALA A 78 -10.24 -0.32 3.71
N CYS A 79 -9.88 -0.60 4.97
CA CYS A 79 -8.71 -0.05 5.62
C CYS A 79 -7.41 -0.53 4.94
N GLU A 80 -7.31 -1.84 4.65
CA GLU A 80 -6.21 -2.43 3.89
C GLU A 80 -6.08 -1.81 2.49
N PHE A 81 -7.21 -1.66 1.78
CA PHE A 81 -7.20 -1.07 0.45
C PHE A 81 -6.87 0.42 0.45
N LEU A 82 -7.21 1.15 1.50
CA LEU A 82 -6.88 2.57 1.66
C LEU A 82 -5.37 2.83 1.68
N GLY A 83 -4.59 1.86 2.14
CA GLY A 83 -3.12 1.92 2.08
C GLY A 83 -2.57 2.01 0.65
N ILE A 84 -3.28 1.48 -0.36
CA ILE A 84 -2.84 1.49 -1.76
C ILE A 84 -2.73 2.92 -2.31
N PRO A 85 -3.80 3.75 -2.34
CA PRO A 85 -3.67 5.13 -2.81
C PRO A 85 -2.67 5.94 -2.00
N TRP A 86 -2.56 5.72 -0.68
CA TRP A 86 -1.57 6.39 0.14
C TRP A 86 -0.14 6.02 -0.25
N MET A 87 0.12 4.73 -0.54
CA MET A 87 1.42 4.30 -1.05
C MET A 87 1.70 4.89 -2.43
N ILE A 88 0.72 4.99 -3.31
CA ILE A 88 0.87 5.61 -4.63
C ILE A 88 1.27 7.09 -4.50
N PHE A 89 0.60 7.86 -3.66
CA PHE A 89 0.97 9.25 -3.40
C PHE A 89 2.37 9.38 -2.81
N PHE A 90 2.72 8.49 -1.88
CA PHE A 90 4.05 8.44 -1.28
C PHE A 90 5.14 8.14 -2.32
N LEU A 91 4.92 7.12 -3.18
CA LEU A 91 5.84 6.77 -4.26
C LEU A 91 5.96 7.90 -5.28
N TYR A 92 4.87 8.56 -5.61
CA TYR A 92 4.86 9.70 -6.50
C TYR A 92 5.74 10.83 -5.96
N GLU A 93 5.53 11.23 -4.71
CA GLU A 93 6.27 12.33 -4.08
C GLU A 93 7.78 12.06 -4.00
N HIS A 94 8.17 10.83 -3.65
CA HIS A 94 9.56 10.53 -3.34
C HIS A 94 10.35 9.85 -4.46
N PHE A 95 9.68 9.20 -5.40
CA PHE A 95 10.35 8.33 -6.38
C PHE A 95 9.90 8.54 -7.83
N PHE A 96 8.93 9.40 -8.10
CA PHE A 96 8.40 9.59 -9.46
C PHE A 96 9.48 10.02 -10.46
N SER A 97 10.46 10.83 -10.03
CA SER A 97 11.57 11.25 -10.89
C SER A 97 12.37 10.08 -11.50
N LEU A 98 12.31 8.91 -10.89
CA LEU A 98 12.97 7.70 -11.41
C LEU A 98 12.31 7.18 -12.68
N THR A 99 11.03 7.50 -12.95
CA THR A 99 10.32 7.06 -14.16
C THR A 99 10.95 7.62 -15.44
N GLY A 100 11.59 8.78 -15.35
CA GLY A 100 12.32 9.39 -16.48
C GLY A 100 13.49 8.55 -16.98
N HIS A 101 13.94 7.54 -16.23
CA HIS A 101 14.98 6.62 -16.65
C HIS A 101 14.45 5.39 -17.44
N GLY A 102 13.15 5.31 -17.70
CA GLY A 102 12.50 4.37 -18.62
C GLY A 102 12.36 2.92 -18.15
N ASP A 103 13.23 2.46 -17.26
CA ASP A 103 13.35 1.05 -16.86
C ASP A 103 13.03 0.81 -15.38
N VAL A 104 12.15 1.63 -14.78
CA VAL A 104 11.73 1.47 -13.39
C VAL A 104 10.38 0.78 -13.29
N ARG A 105 10.18 -0.03 -12.24
CA ARG A 105 8.88 -0.51 -11.80
C ARG A 105 8.74 -0.34 -10.30
N PHE A 106 7.56 0.05 -9.88
CA PHE A 106 7.17 0.16 -8.47
C PHE A 106 6.39 -1.08 -8.08
N LEU A 107 6.92 -1.85 -7.15
CA LEU A 107 6.31 -3.07 -6.68
C LEU A 107 5.68 -2.83 -5.32
N ILE A 108 4.36 -2.75 -5.28
CA ILE A 108 3.59 -2.65 -4.03
C ILE A 108 3.34 -4.06 -3.51
N VAL A 109 3.80 -4.31 -2.29
CA VAL A 109 3.65 -5.58 -1.57
C VAL A 109 2.61 -5.39 -0.48
N THR A 110 1.59 -6.24 -0.47
CA THR A 110 0.54 -6.27 0.56
C THR A 110 0.17 -7.71 0.88
N ASP A 111 -0.24 -8.00 2.10
CA ASP A 111 -0.82 -9.29 2.48
C ASP A 111 -2.36 -9.32 2.31
N ALA A 112 -2.96 -8.21 1.93
CA ALA A 112 -4.37 -8.10 1.58
C ALA A 112 -4.63 -8.62 0.15
N LEU A 113 -5.05 -9.87 0.02
CA LEU A 113 -5.40 -10.46 -1.27
C LEU A 113 -6.48 -9.65 -2.01
N THR A 114 -7.46 -9.11 -1.29
CA THR A 114 -8.52 -8.25 -1.84
C THR A 114 -7.93 -7.01 -2.51
N SER A 115 -6.95 -6.37 -1.90
CA SER A 115 -6.27 -5.18 -2.44
C SER A 115 -5.53 -5.52 -3.75
N ARG A 116 -4.81 -6.63 -3.78
CA ARG A 116 -4.15 -7.09 -5.00
C ARG A 116 -5.17 -7.37 -6.11
N LEU A 117 -6.23 -8.18 -5.84
CA LEU A 117 -7.23 -8.54 -6.85
C LEU A 117 -7.97 -7.32 -7.39
N THR A 118 -8.24 -6.33 -6.55
CA THR A 118 -8.86 -5.06 -6.99
C THR A 118 -8.00 -4.34 -8.02
N LEU A 119 -6.67 -4.29 -7.81
CA LEU A 119 -5.77 -3.58 -8.72
C LEU A 119 -5.45 -4.36 -10.00
N THR A 120 -5.39 -5.69 -9.92
CA THR A 120 -4.95 -6.52 -11.06
C THR A 120 -6.11 -7.07 -11.90
N GLU A 121 -7.26 -7.31 -11.30
CA GLU A 121 -8.39 -7.99 -11.92
C GLU A 121 -9.67 -7.12 -11.92
N GLU A 122 -9.57 -5.89 -11.38
CA GLU A 122 -10.71 -4.95 -11.20
C GLU A 122 -11.91 -5.61 -10.49
N SER A 123 -11.63 -6.64 -9.68
CA SER A 123 -12.66 -7.40 -8.96
C SER A 123 -13.03 -6.71 -7.66
N MET A 124 -14.06 -5.88 -7.69
CA MET A 124 -14.52 -5.09 -6.55
C MET A 124 -15.92 -5.52 -6.11
N ARG A 125 -16.02 -6.02 -4.87
CA ARG A 125 -17.31 -6.42 -4.28
C ARG A 125 -17.79 -5.46 -3.19
N SER A 126 -16.88 -4.77 -2.51
CA SER A 126 -17.20 -3.82 -1.44
C SER A 126 -17.48 -2.43 -2.00
N PRO A 127 -18.65 -1.83 -1.68
CA PRO A 127 -18.94 -0.45 -2.08
C PRO A 127 -17.93 0.58 -1.55
N ALA A 128 -17.31 0.32 -0.40
CA ALA A 128 -16.26 1.17 0.16
C ALA A 128 -14.98 1.09 -0.69
N ILE A 129 -14.56 -0.10 -1.08
CA ILE A 129 -13.41 -0.31 -1.96
C ILE A 129 -13.65 0.35 -3.32
N VAL A 130 -14.85 0.20 -3.90
CA VAL A 130 -15.23 0.89 -5.15
C VAL A 130 -15.08 2.40 -5.02
N ALA A 131 -15.55 2.98 -3.91
CA ALA A 131 -15.43 4.42 -3.68
C ALA A 131 -13.97 4.88 -3.56
N ILE A 132 -13.13 4.14 -2.83
CA ILE A 132 -11.69 4.44 -2.72
C ILE A 132 -11.02 4.32 -4.09
N TYR A 133 -11.32 3.26 -4.84
CA TYR A 133 -10.75 3.03 -6.18
C TYR A 133 -11.12 4.16 -7.14
N GLN A 134 -12.39 4.56 -7.19
CA GLN A 134 -12.85 5.67 -8.04
C GLN A 134 -12.16 6.99 -7.69
N LEU A 135 -11.99 7.30 -6.41
CA LEU A 135 -11.25 8.47 -5.97
C LEU A 135 -9.77 8.39 -6.39
N MET A 136 -9.15 7.21 -6.27
CA MET A 136 -7.75 7.00 -6.61
C MET A 136 -7.49 7.18 -8.11
N ILE A 137 -8.26 6.52 -8.98
CA ILE A 137 -8.05 6.57 -10.45
C ILE A 137 -8.28 7.97 -11.05
N ALA A 138 -9.04 8.81 -10.35
CA ALA A 138 -9.26 10.20 -10.76
C ALA A 138 -8.05 11.11 -10.44
N THR A 139 -7.04 10.62 -9.72
CA THR A 139 -5.87 11.43 -9.34
C THR A 139 -4.80 11.43 -10.42
N LEU A 140 -4.06 12.54 -10.50
CA LEU A 140 -2.91 12.66 -11.40
C LEU A 140 -1.83 11.63 -11.04
N GLN A 141 -1.59 11.42 -9.76
CA GLN A 141 -0.58 10.48 -9.26
C GLN A 141 -0.84 9.05 -9.74
N TRP A 142 -2.10 8.62 -9.73
CA TRP A 142 -2.46 7.33 -10.32
C TRP A 142 -2.21 7.31 -11.83
N GLN A 143 -2.71 8.30 -12.55
CA GLN A 143 -2.63 8.34 -14.01
C GLN A 143 -1.19 8.29 -14.51
N GLU A 144 -0.27 8.95 -13.80
CA GLU A 144 1.14 8.98 -14.18
C GLU A 144 1.93 7.75 -13.69
N LEU A 145 1.58 7.20 -12.51
CA LEU A 145 2.32 6.08 -11.93
C LEU A 145 1.80 4.70 -12.35
N ALA A 146 0.51 4.58 -12.67
CA ALA A 146 -0.12 3.29 -12.99
C ALA A 146 0.63 2.44 -14.04
N PRO A 147 1.18 3.02 -15.12
CA PRO A 147 1.95 2.23 -16.10
C PRO A 147 3.21 1.56 -15.54
N PHE A 148 3.69 2.02 -14.39
CA PHE A 148 4.90 1.53 -13.74
C PHE A 148 4.61 0.68 -12.50
N LEU A 149 3.33 0.56 -12.10
CA LEU A 149 2.92 -0.12 -10.87
C LEU A 149 2.71 -1.62 -11.11
N LEU A 150 3.17 -2.39 -10.14
CA LEU A 150 2.84 -3.80 -9.97
C LEU A 150 2.40 -4.00 -8.52
N CYS A 151 1.35 -4.78 -8.31
CA CYS A 151 0.90 -5.15 -6.98
C CYS A 151 1.00 -6.67 -6.80
N ILE A 152 1.66 -7.07 -5.72
CA ILE A 152 1.79 -8.49 -5.38
C ILE A 152 1.24 -8.74 -3.99
N HIS A 153 0.64 -9.92 -3.84
CA HIS A 153 0.29 -10.46 -2.54
C HIS A 153 1.48 -11.21 -1.93
N ALA A 154 1.80 -10.88 -0.67
CA ALA A 154 2.76 -11.60 0.13
C ALA A 154 2.11 -12.06 1.44
N TYR A 155 2.53 -13.21 1.96
CA TYR A 155 2.07 -13.63 3.28
C TYR A 155 2.60 -12.69 4.37
N SER A 156 1.83 -12.52 5.46
CA SER A 156 2.13 -11.58 6.55
C SER A 156 3.56 -11.67 7.09
N GLU A 157 4.13 -12.88 7.17
CA GLU A 157 5.53 -13.07 7.58
C GLU A 157 6.53 -12.38 6.63
N ALA A 158 6.23 -12.34 5.34
CA ALA A 158 7.06 -11.67 4.34
C ALA A 158 6.79 -10.15 4.28
N ASN A 159 5.68 -9.67 4.86
CA ASN A 159 5.31 -8.26 4.98
C ASN A 159 5.63 -7.66 6.35
N LYS A 160 6.54 -8.30 7.10
CA LYS A 160 6.81 -8.03 8.53
C LYS A 160 7.09 -6.57 8.86
N VAL A 161 7.78 -5.84 7.99
CA VAL A 161 8.14 -4.44 8.24
C VAL A 161 6.88 -3.57 8.30
N ALA A 162 5.97 -3.73 7.33
CA ALA A 162 4.73 -2.98 7.27
C ALA A 162 3.78 -3.38 8.42
N ASP A 163 3.68 -4.67 8.74
CA ASP A 163 2.91 -5.19 9.89
C ASP A 163 3.34 -4.55 11.22
N LEU A 164 4.64 -4.43 11.46
CA LEU A 164 5.14 -3.77 12.68
C LEU A 164 4.82 -2.26 12.71
N ILE A 165 4.77 -1.60 11.54
CA ILE A 165 4.41 -0.19 11.45
C ILE A 165 2.91 0.00 11.69
N SER A 166 2.06 -0.78 11.03
CA SER A 166 0.59 -0.69 11.14
C SER A 166 0.11 -0.92 12.58
N ARG A 167 0.79 -1.82 13.31
CA ARG A 167 0.54 -2.14 14.73
C ARG A 167 1.28 -1.24 15.71
N GLN A 168 2.01 -0.24 15.24
CA GLN A 168 2.79 0.68 16.09
C GLN A 168 3.84 -0.02 16.98
N GLU A 169 4.31 -1.20 16.57
CA GLU A 169 5.34 -1.94 17.31
C GLU A 169 6.74 -1.33 17.09
N TRP A 170 6.91 -0.04 17.42
CA TRP A 170 8.07 0.78 17.10
C TRP A 170 9.40 0.20 17.57
N SER A 171 9.43 -0.42 18.74
CA SER A 171 10.66 -1.04 19.27
C SER A 171 11.11 -2.23 18.44
N ARG A 172 10.17 -3.07 17.99
CA ARG A 172 10.44 -4.23 17.13
C ARG A 172 10.80 -3.79 15.72
N PHE A 173 10.09 -2.79 15.19
CA PHE A 173 10.38 -2.18 13.89
C PHE A 173 11.82 -1.63 13.83
N ARG A 174 12.22 -0.80 14.81
CA ARG A 174 13.57 -0.24 14.86
C ARG A 174 14.65 -1.32 14.98
N ARG A 175 14.39 -2.36 15.78
CA ARG A 175 15.31 -3.52 15.91
C ARG A 175 15.47 -4.23 14.57
N LEU A 176 14.37 -4.50 13.86
CA LEU A 176 14.40 -5.15 12.55
C LEU A 176 15.18 -4.30 11.53
N CYS A 177 14.92 -3.00 11.46
CA CYS A 177 15.65 -2.07 10.60
C CYS A 177 17.17 -2.08 10.93
N SER A 178 17.53 -2.08 12.21
CA SER A 178 18.93 -2.17 12.64
C SER A 178 19.59 -3.47 12.19
N GLN A 179 18.89 -4.61 12.27
CA GLN A 179 19.38 -5.89 11.78
C GLN A 179 19.60 -5.90 10.26
N MET A 180 18.77 -5.16 9.52
CA MET A 180 18.91 -4.98 8.07
C MET A 180 19.98 -3.92 7.71
N GLY A 181 20.61 -3.27 8.67
CA GLY A 181 21.55 -2.17 8.43
C GLY A 181 20.89 -0.89 7.89
N VAL A 182 19.58 -0.72 8.11
CA VAL A 182 18.79 0.41 7.62
C VAL A 182 18.46 1.36 8.78
N ARG A 183 18.62 2.66 8.55
CA ARG A 183 18.14 3.72 9.45
C ARG A 183 16.78 4.23 8.93
N PRO A 184 15.66 3.88 9.56
CA PRO A 184 14.35 4.30 9.11
C PRO A 184 14.13 5.80 9.33
N VAL A 185 13.52 6.45 8.34
CA VAL A 185 13.16 7.88 8.37
C VAL A 185 11.65 7.98 8.20
N HIS A 186 11.00 8.62 9.18
CA HIS A 186 9.57 8.91 9.08
C HIS A 186 9.34 10.05 8.09
N CYS A 187 8.48 9.79 7.11
CA CYS A 187 8.03 10.78 6.14
C CYS A 187 6.50 10.88 6.23
N PRO A 188 5.94 12.07 6.48
CA PRO A 188 4.51 12.24 6.46
C PRO A 188 3.95 11.95 5.06
N LEU A 189 2.70 11.50 5.00
CA LEU A 189 2.01 11.36 3.73
C LEU A 189 1.78 12.73 3.08
N PRO A 190 1.84 12.83 1.74
CA PRO A 190 1.48 14.03 1.00
C PRO A 190 0.05 14.49 1.29
N THR A 191 -0.21 15.78 1.14
CA THR A 191 -1.55 16.37 1.38
C THR A 191 -2.63 15.69 0.55
N ALA A 192 -2.32 15.28 -0.69
CA ALA A 192 -3.24 14.55 -1.57
C ALA A 192 -3.79 13.26 -0.93
N ALA A 193 -2.99 12.57 -0.09
CA ALA A 193 -3.45 11.40 0.64
C ALA A 193 -4.53 11.75 1.68
N SER A 194 -4.33 12.85 2.40
CA SER A 194 -5.31 13.37 3.37
C SER A 194 -6.58 13.87 2.68
N ASP A 195 -6.45 14.47 1.51
CA ASP A 195 -7.59 14.95 0.72
C ASP A 195 -8.45 13.80 0.21
N LEU A 196 -7.83 12.75 -0.31
CA LEU A 196 -8.52 11.53 -0.73
C LEU A 196 -9.26 10.90 0.46
N TYR A 197 -8.60 10.77 1.60
CA TYR A 197 -9.21 10.20 2.80
C TYR A 197 -10.43 11.02 3.25
N ARG A 198 -10.31 12.34 3.33
CA ARG A 198 -11.43 13.22 3.70
C ARG A 198 -12.59 13.12 2.71
N ALA A 199 -12.31 13.02 1.42
CA ALA A 199 -13.35 12.83 0.39
C ALA A 199 -14.06 11.48 0.55
N PHE A 200 -13.30 10.42 0.83
CA PHE A 200 -13.84 9.09 1.09
C PHE A 200 -14.73 9.07 2.34
N ILE A 201 -14.27 9.62 3.47
CA ILE A 201 -15.05 9.64 4.72
C ILE A 201 -16.36 10.42 4.54
N ARG A 202 -16.33 11.59 3.91
CA ARG A 202 -17.54 12.36 3.58
C ARG A 202 -18.54 11.56 2.73
N ASN A 203 -18.05 10.81 1.76
CA ASN A 203 -18.88 9.95 0.93
C ASN A 203 -19.56 8.85 1.78
N GLN A 204 -18.81 8.17 2.67
CA GLN A 204 -19.37 7.14 3.53
C GLN A 204 -20.40 7.71 4.52
N GLN A 205 -20.15 8.85 5.14
CA GLN A 205 -21.09 9.53 6.03
C GLN A 205 -22.39 9.89 5.31
N SER A 206 -22.30 10.45 4.09
CA SER A 206 -23.48 10.78 3.29
C SER A 206 -24.31 9.52 2.94
N ARG A 207 -23.65 8.41 2.63
CA ARG A 207 -24.35 7.13 2.36
C ARG A 207 -25.03 6.59 3.62
N MET A 208 -24.41 6.66 4.77
CA MET A 208 -25.04 6.24 6.04
C MET A 208 -26.27 7.07 6.35
N LEU A 209 -26.20 8.38 6.18
CA LEU A 209 -27.35 9.28 6.41
C LEU A 209 -28.52 8.95 5.48
N LEU A 210 -28.26 8.62 4.21
CA LEU A 210 -29.28 8.20 3.27
C LEU A 210 -29.95 6.88 3.68
N LEU A 211 -29.17 5.92 4.18
CA LEU A 211 -29.67 4.62 4.63
C LEU A 211 -30.49 4.72 5.93
N THR A 212 -30.06 5.58 6.86
CA THR A 212 -30.76 5.81 8.14
C THR A 212 -31.98 6.71 7.96
N GLY A 213 -31.94 7.68 7.02
CA GLY A 213 -33.07 8.57 6.72
C GLY A 213 -34.17 7.90 5.87
N MET A 214 -33.89 6.78 5.21
CA MET A 214 -34.88 5.92 4.58
C MET A 214 -35.45 4.89 5.56
N GLY A 215 -35.51 5.25 6.87
CA GLY A 215 -36.09 4.38 7.88
C GLY A 215 -37.42 3.82 7.40
N PHE A 216 -37.46 2.51 7.25
CA PHE A 216 -38.69 1.78 7.02
C PHE A 216 -39.68 2.12 8.13
N GLY A 217 -40.63 3.00 7.81
CA GLY A 217 -41.83 3.21 8.58
C GLY A 217 -42.80 2.07 8.39
#